data_8ceedc46e405a067d96414e04e7b443a
#
_entry.id   8ceedc46e405a067d96414e04e7b443a
#
_cell.length_a   1.000
_cell.length_b   1.000
_cell.length_c   1.000
_cell.angle_alpha   90.00
_cell.angle_beta   90.00
_cell.angle_gamma   90.00
#
_symmetry.space_group_name_H-M   'P 1'
#
loop_
_entity.id
_entity.type
_entity.pdbx_description
1 polymer ?
#
loop_
_entity_poly.entity_id
_entity_poly.type
_entity_poly.pdbx_seq_one_letter_code
_entity_poly.pdbx_strand_id
1 'polypeptide(L)'
;ARYGYASLRQLEEMSRYDLRCRWLLQGQTPSYKTYQRFINDQLKGTLEEISHQVYLCIQDQKALEAAILMIDGTKFEANANKMTFFWGAWVKRYRPRHWQKAMEIVRQLNRYFKVQGIAVRYSILKEPTLKYLIEIDERLDAWLQEVGAIRKGRGIHPVAKLKRELGSVAKSLFSYALAKDILGERNSFSKTDPD
;
A
#
# COMPACT_ATOMS: atom_id res chain seq x y z
N ALA A 1 -13.83 5.52 -29.95
CA ALA A 1 -14.39 4.31 -29.33
C ALA A 1 -15.75 4.64 -28.69
N ARG A 2 -16.85 4.07 -29.20
CA ARG A 2 -18.23 4.36 -28.72
C ARG A 2 -18.53 3.75 -27.34
N TYR A 3 -17.68 2.82 -26.85
CA TYR A 3 -17.91 2.05 -25.63
C TYR A 3 -16.73 2.10 -24.63
N GLY A 4 -15.75 2.96 -24.86
CA GLY A 4 -14.54 2.99 -24.03
C GLY A 4 -13.69 1.71 -24.17
N TYR A 5 -12.88 1.43 -23.14
CA TYR A 5 -12.09 0.19 -23.10
C TYR A 5 -12.95 -0.96 -22.61
N ALA A 6 -13.19 -1.97 -23.45
CA ALA A 6 -13.91 -3.17 -23.07
C ALA A 6 -12.98 -4.16 -22.37
N SER A 7 -13.41 -4.71 -21.24
CA SER A 7 -12.71 -5.83 -20.61
C SER A 7 -12.86 -7.10 -21.43
N LEU A 8 -11.96 -8.10 -21.23
CA LEU A 8 -12.05 -9.38 -21.97
C LEU A 8 -13.38 -10.11 -21.76
N ARG A 9 -14.00 -9.97 -20.59
CA ARG A 9 -15.32 -10.53 -20.30
C ARG A 9 -16.43 -9.79 -21.04
N GLN A 10 -16.31 -8.47 -21.16
CA GLN A 10 -17.25 -7.69 -21.98
C GLN A 10 -17.10 -8.02 -23.47
N LEU A 11 -15.87 -8.28 -23.96
CA LEU A 11 -15.67 -8.76 -25.34
C LEU A 11 -16.35 -10.12 -25.58
N GLU A 12 -16.25 -11.04 -24.63
CA GLU A 12 -16.99 -12.32 -24.68
C GLU A 12 -18.51 -12.09 -24.74
N GLU A 13 -19.03 -11.21 -23.90
CA GLU A 13 -20.46 -10.86 -23.86
C GLU A 13 -20.90 -10.18 -25.16
N MET A 14 -20.12 -9.23 -25.67
CA MET A 14 -20.39 -8.57 -26.97
C MET A 14 -20.37 -9.57 -28.13
N SER A 15 -19.46 -10.57 -28.09
CA SER A 15 -19.44 -11.60 -29.14
C SER A 15 -20.69 -12.49 -29.16
N ARG A 16 -21.39 -12.60 -28.03
CA ARG A 16 -22.63 -13.37 -27.92
C ARG A 16 -23.88 -12.58 -28.31
N TYR A 17 -23.93 -11.30 -27.95
CA TYR A 17 -25.18 -10.52 -27.99
C TYR A 17 -25.16 -9.34 -28.97
N ASP A 18 -24.00 -8.79 -29.34
CA ASP A 18 -23.91 -7.68 -30.30
C ASP A 18 -23.85 -8.24 -31.75
N LEU A 19 -24.82 -7.91 -32.55
CA LEU A 19 -24.92 -8.39 -33.95
C LEU A 19 -23.70 -7.98 -34.79
N ARG A 20 -23.13 -6.80 -34.55
CA ARG A 20 -21.94 -6.31 -35.26
C ARG A 20 -20.71 -7.13 -34.91
N CYS A 21 -20.54 -7.44 -33.64
CA CYS A 21 -19.45 -8.29 -33.19
C CYS A 21 -19.60 -9.70 -33.73
N ARG A 22 -20.82 -10.26 -33.70
CA ARG A 22 -21.11 -11.58 -34.30
C ARG A 22 -20.84 -11.63 -35.78
N TRP A 23 -21.18 -10.57 -36.51
CA TRP A 23 -20.90 -10.48 -37.95
C TRP A 23 -19.41 -10.45 -38.22
N LEU A 24 -18.63 -9.63 -37.50
CA LEU A 24 -17.18 -9.57 -37.62
C LEU A 24 -16.51 -10.91 -37.27
N LEU A 25 -17.04 -11.61 -36.28
CA LEU A 25 -16.52 -12.91 -35.81
C LEU A 25 -17.11 -14.09 -36.60
N GLN A 26 -17.84 -13.82 -37.69
CA GLN A 26 -18.50 -14.85 -38.52
C GLN A 26 -19.36 -15.83 -37.70
N GLY A 27 -20.04 -15.32 -36.69
CA GLY A 27 -20.91 -16.11 -35.80
C GLY A 27 -20.19 -16.84 -34.68
N GLN A 28 -18.86 -16.79 -34.60
CA GLN A 28 -18.11 -17.38 -33.49
C GLN A 28 -18.27 -16.58 -32.22
N THR A 29 -18.25 -17.29 -31.09
CA THR A 29 -18.35 -16.67 -29.73
C THR A 29 -17.15 -17.08 -28.89
N PRO A 30 -15.96 -16.46 -29.09
CA PRO A 30 -14.76 -16.79 -28.34
C PRO A 30 -14.93 -16.48 -26.86
N SER A 31 -14.39 -17.35 -26.00
CA SER A 31 -14.36 -17.10 -24.57
C SER A 31 -13.32 -16.02 -24.21
N TYR A 32 -13.45 -15.40 -23.05
CA TYR A 32 -12.45 -14.42 -22.55
C TYR A 32 -11.03 -15.02 -22.50
N LYS A 33 -10.89 -16.33 -22.24
CA LYS A 33 -9.58 -17.02 -22.24
C LYS A 33 -8.98 -17.10 -23.67
N THR A 34 -9.81 -17.24 -24.69
CA THR A 34 -9.38 -17.22 -26.08
C THR A 34 -8.85 -15.85 -26.46
N TYR A 35 -9.54 -14.79 -26.08
CA TYR A 35 -9.07 -13.41 -26.27
C TYR A 35 -7.75 -13.16 -25.50
N GLN A 36 -7.64 -13.65 -24.27
CA GLN A 36 -6.42 -13.50 -23.49
C GLN A 36 -5.22 -14.18 -24.14
N ARG A 37 -5.39 -15.40 -24.63
CA ARG A 37 -4.33 -16.14 -25.36
C ARG A 37 -3.93 -15.40 -26.62
N PHE A 38 -4.89 -14.97 -27.40
CA PHE A 38 -4.62 -14.21 -28.62
C PHE A 38 -3.81 -12.96 -28.36
N ILE A 39 -4.18 -12.18 -27.35
CA ILE A 39 -3.45 -10.95 -26.98
C ILE A 39 -2.02 -11.27 -26.51
N ASN A 40 -1.87 -12.28 -25.67
CA ASN A 40 -0.56 -12.58 -25.08
C ASN A 40 0.39 -13.29 -26.05
N ASP A 41 -0.13 -14.21 -26.87
CA ASP A 41 0.68 -15.12 -27.65
C ASP A 41 0.89 -14.62 -29.10
N GLN A 42 -0.09 -13.92 -29.67
CA GLN A 42 -0.05 -13.50 -31.05
C GLN A 42 0.03 -11.99 -31.24
N LEU A 43 -0.76 -11.21 -30.50
CA LEU A 43 -0.84 -9.79 -30.69
C LEU A 43 0.36 -9.02 -30.12
N LYS A 44 0.95 -9.53 -29.04
CA LYS A 44 2.06 -8.86 -28.34
C LYS A 44 3.29 -8.61 -29.22
N GLY A 45 3.58 -9.53 -30.15
CA GLY A 45 4.72 -9.40 -31.05
C GLY A 45 4.44 -8.56 -32.31
N THR A 46 3.17 -8.34 -32.67
CA THR A 46 2.77 -7.68 -33.92
C THR A 46 2.13 -6.31 -33.71
N LEU A 47 2.03 -5.87 -32.47
CA LEU A 47 1.31 -4.64 -32.10
C LEU A 47 1.95 -3.37 -32.72
N GLU A 48 3.27 -3.33 -32.78
CA GLU A 48 4.03 -2.23 -33.41
C GLU A 48 3.77 -2.20 -34.92
N GLU A 49 3.78 -3.35 -35.59
CA GLU A 49 3.52 -3.47 -37.00
C GLU A 49 2.09 -3.06 -37.35
N ILE A 50 1.11 -3.53 -36.59
CA ILE A 50 -0.30 -3.14 -36.75
C ILE A 50 -0.46 -1.63 -36.53
N SER A 51 0.15 -1.05 -35.51
CA SER A 51 0.12 0.39 -35.25
C SER A 51 0.73 1.18 -36.40
N HIS A 52 1.84 0.70 -36.97
CA HIS A 52 2.47 1.30 -38.11
C HIS A 52 1.60 1.24 -39.38
N GLN A 53 0.95 0.10 -39.63
CA GLN A 53 0.02 -0.04 -40.75
C GLN A 53 -1.20 0.88 -40.60
N VAL A 54 -1.77 0.98 -39.41
CA VAL A 54 -2.86 1.93 -39.11
C VAL A 54 -2.42 3.37 -39.37
N TYR A 55 -1.21 3.74 -38.93
CA TYR A 55 -0.63 5.06 -39.17
C TYR A 55 -0.51 5.36 -40.68
N LEU A 56 0.03 4.41 -41.45
CA LEU A 56 0.15 4.57 -42.93
C LEU A 56 -1.23 4.73 -43.59
N CYS A 57 -2.24 3.94 -43.19
CA CYS A 57 -3.60 4.08 -43.69
C CYS A 57 -4.20 5.47 -43.39
N ILE A 58 -3.95 6.01 -42.20
CA ILE A 58 -4.45 7.35 -41.84
C ILE A 58 -3.72 8.44 -42.65
N GLN A 59 -2.42 8.27 -42.86
CA GLN A 59 -1.59 9.19 -43.64
C GLN A 59 -2.03 9.21 -45.14
N ASP A 60 -2.28 8.03 -45.71
CA ASP A 60 -2.72 7.87 -47.10
C ASP A 60 -4.10 8.52 -47.39
N GLN A 61 -4.97 8.52 -46.38
CA GLN A 61 -6.27 9.19 -46.47
C GLN A 61 -6.20 10.74 -46.36
N LYS A 62 -4.99 11.33 -46.34
CA LYS A 62 -4.78 12.78 -46.16
C LYS A 62 -5.47 13.39 -44.94
N ALA A 63 -5.82 12.55 -43.95
CA ALA A 63 -6.52 12.98 -42.75
C ALA A 63 -5.58 13.67 -41.72
N LEU A 64 -4.26 13.65 -41.98
CA LEU A 64 -3.27 14.32 -41.14
C LEU A 64 -2.28 15.07 -42.02
N GLU A 65 -2.28 16.39 -41.95
CA GLU A 65 -1.12 17.18 -42.38
C GLU A 65 0.04 16.88 -41.40
N ALA A 66 1.07 16.22 -41.91
CA ALA A 66 2.19 15.66 -41.14
C ALA A 66 3.14 16.72 -40.48
N ALA A 67 2.68 17.94 -40.29
CA ALA A 67 3.50 19.04 -39.76
C ALA A 67 3.53 19.11 -38.21
N ILE A 68 2.65 18.42 -37.48
CA ILE A 68 2.59 18.52 -36.02
C ILE A 68 2.49 17.13 -35.41
N LEU A 69 3.60 16.64 -34.82
CA LEU A 69 3.60 15.45 -33.98
C LEU A 69 3.13 15.85 -32.56
N MET A 70 1.87 15.58 -32.24
CA MET A 70 1.42 15.70 -30.85
C MET A 70 1.79 14.41 -30.11
N ILE A 71 2.79 14.48 -29.25
CA ILE A 71 3.08 13.44 -28.28
C ILE A 71 2.21 13.73 -27.06
N ASP A 72 1.07 13.04 -26.96
CA ASP A 72 0.28 13.06 -25.75
C ASP A 72 0.92 12.10 -24.75
N GLY A 73 1.43 12.67 -23.66
CA GLY A 73 1.95 11.90 -22.54
C GLY A 73 0.81 11.18 -21.83
N THR A 74 0.58 9.91 -22.17
CA THR A 74 -0.33 9.07 -21.40
C THR A 74 0.22 8.95 -19.98
N LYS A 75 -0.47 9.57 -19.03
CA LYS A 75 -0.12 9.43 -17.63
C LYS A 75 -0.44 8.00 -17.20
N PHE A 76 0.56 7.15 -17.15
CA PHE A 76 0.43 5.85 -16.48
C PHE A 76 0.32 6.13 -14.99
N GLU A 77 -0.90 6.19 -14.49
CA GLU A 77 -1.10 6.09 -13.05
C GLU A 77 -0.71 4.66 -12.65
N ALA A 78 0.36 4.55 -11.87
CA ALA A 78 0.65 3.29 -11.20
C ALA A 78 -0.64 2.83 -10.51
N ASN A 79 -0.96 1.53 -10.57
CA ASN A 79 -2.13 0.94 -9.92
C ASN A 79 -1.95 0.95 -8.38
N ALA A 80 -1.40 2.04 -7.87
CA ALA A 80 -1.19 2.32 -6.48
C ALA A 80 -2.52 2.75 -5.88
N ASN A 81 -2.99 1.99 -4.89
CA ASN A 81 -4.21 2.34 -4.19
C ASN A 81 -4.06 3.75 -3.59
N LYS A 82 -4.87 4.72 -4.07
CA LYS A 82 -4.84 6.13 -3.60
C LYS A 82 -4.99 6.27 -2.08
N MET A 83 -5.51 5.23 -1.40
CA MET A 83 -5.68 5.17 0.05
C MET A 83 -4.41 4.77 0.81
N THR A 84 -3.32 4.42 0.13
CA THR A 84 -2.06 3.96 0.77
C THR A 84 -0.97 5.01 0.83
N PHE A 85 -1.30 6.27 0.62
CA PHE A 85 -0.33 7.36 0.71
C PHE A 85 0.05 7.68 2.15
N PHE A 86 1.34 7.89 2.38
CA PHE A 86 1.86 8.57 3.56
C PHE A 86 2.00 10.07 3.29
N TRP A 87 1.38 10.87 4.14
CA TRP A 87 1.42 12.33 4.06
C TRP A 87 2.34 12.88 5.16
N GLY A 88 3.29 13.71 4.80
CA GLY A 88 4.19 14.35 5.76
C GLY A 88 3.45 15.13 6.85
N ALA A 89 2.33 15.78 6.51
CA ALA A 89 1.45 16.45 7.47
C ALA A 89 0.88 15.46 8.52
N TRP A 90 0.58 14.22 8.15
CA TRP A 90 0.12 13.19 9.09
C TRP A 90 1.23 12.77 10.04
N VAL A 91 2.44 12.56 9.53
CA VAL A 91 3.59 12.19 10.34
C VAL A 91 3.85 13.28 11.39
N LYS A 92 3.87 14.56 10.99
CA LYS A 92 4.04 15.71 11.90
C LYS A 92 2.96 15.76 12.97
N ARG A 93 1.71 15.46 12.61
CA ARG A 93 0.54 15.55 13.52
C ARG A 93 0.44 14.35 14.47
N TYR A 94 0.68 13.13 13.98
CA TYR A 94 0.39 11.91 14.74
C TYR A 94 1.59 11.39 15.52
N ARG A 95 2.83 11.61 15.06
CA ARG A 95 4.04 11.19 15.78
C ARG A 95 4.09 11.71 17.23
N PRO A 96 3.84 12.99 17.54
CA PRO A 96 3.83 13.47 18.93
C PRO A 96 2.73 12.80 19.76
N ARG A 97 1.55 12.56 19.18
CA ARG A 97 0.43 11.91 19.88
C ARG A 97 0.75 10.47 20.26
N HIS A 98 1.35 9.71 19.33
CA HIS A 98 1.78 8.34 19.61
C HIS A 98 2.88 8.32 20.66
N TRP A 99 3.79 9.28 20.65
CA TRP A 99 4.81 9.40 21.70
C TRP A 99 4.19 9.69 23.06
N GLN A 100 3.27 10.62 23.16
CA GLN A 100 2.54 10.90 24.40
C GLN A 100 1.81 9.66 24.92
N LYS A 101 1.17 8.90 24.03
CA LYS A 101 0.52 7.63 24.37
C LYS A 101 1.54 6.60 24.88
N ALA A 102 2.70 6.47 24.26
CA ALA A 102 3.77 5.59 24.74
C ALA A 102 4.21 5.96 26.15
N MET A 103 4.44 7.26 26.40
CA MET A 103 4.85 7.72 27.72
C MET A 103 3.76 7.57 28.78
N GLU A 104 2.48 7.63 28.39
CA GLU A 104 1.38 7.33 29.31
C GLU A 104 1.35 5.85 29.70
N ILE A 105 1.59 4.95 28.75
CA ILE A 105 1.73 3.51 29.05
C ILE A 105 2.92 3.28 29.99
N VAL A 106 4.06 3.95 29.78
CA VAL A 106 5.22 3.87 30.66
C VAL A 106 4.88 4.39 32.07
N ARG A 107 4.09 5.45 32.21
CA ARG A 107 3.62 5.90 33.53
C ARG A 107 2.73 4.86 34.22
N GLN A 108 1.86 4.18 33.47
CA GLN A 108 1.02 3.12 34.01
C GLN A 108 1.85 1.92 34.45
N LEU A 109 2.88 1.53 33.70
CA LEU A 109 3.86 0.50 34.10
C LEU A 109 4.58 0.88 35.39
N ASN A 110 5.11 2.09 35.48
CA ASN A 110 5.76 2.59 36.68
C ASN A 110 4.83 2.59 37.90
N ARG A 111 3.56 2.97 37.73
CA ARG A 111 2.55 2.93 38.77
C ARG A 111 2.28 1.51 39.21
N TYR A 112 2.14 0.58 38.29
CA TYR A 112 1.92 -0.84 38.60
C TYR A 112 3.11 -1.40 39.41
N PHE A 113 4.35 -1.19 38.96
CA PHE A 113 5.54 -1.68 39.66
C PHE A 113 5.68 -1.07 41.04
N LYS A 114 5.38 0.21 41.20
CA LYS A 114 5.39 0.87 42.52
C LYS A 114 4.38 0.23 43.47
N VAL A 115 3.16 -0.06 43.02
CA VAL A 115 2.10 -0.70 43.84
C VAL A 115 2.48 -2.13 44.23
N GLN A 116 3.18 -2.84 43.38
CA GLN A 116 3.66 -4.20 43.63
C GLN A 116 4.97 -4.26 44.42
N GLY A 117 5.54 -3.12 44.83
CA GLY A 117 6.81 -3.08 45.57
C GLY A 117 8.02 -3.45 44.72
N ILE A 118 7.92 -3.43 43.39
CA ILE A 118 8.97 -3.81 42.47
C ILE A 118 9.85 -2.58 42.21
N ALA A 119 11.18 -2.70 42.39
CA ALA A 119 12.14 -1.59 42.25
C ALA A 119 12.48 -1.21 40.81
N VAL A 120 11.60 -1.53 39.86
CA VAL A 120 11.74 -1.19 38.43
C VAL A 120 11.06 0.12 38.14
N ARG A 121 11.80 1.05 37.53
CA ARG A 121 11.26 2.35 37.11
C ARG A 121 11.85 2.76 35.76
N TYR A 122 10.97 3.14 34.85
CA TYR A 122 11.32 3.65 33.54
C TYR A 122 11.25 5.18 33.50
N SER A 123 12.16 5.83 32.80
CA SER A 123 12.21 7.28 32.65
C SER A 123 11.12 7.77 31.70
N ILE A 124 10.59 8.97 31.96
CA ILE A 124 9.65 9.62 31.06
C ILE A 124 10.43 10.61 30.20
N LEU A 125 10.57 10.29 28.92
CA LEU A 125 11.32 11.12 27.97
C LEU A 125 10.41 12.14 27.28
N LYS A 126 10.94 13.32 26.99
CA LYS A 126 10.23 14.36 26.23
C LYS A 126 10.32 14.10 24.73
N GLU A 127 11.46 13.62 24.26
CA GLU A 127 11.73 13.38 22.85
C GLU A 127 11.63 11.90 22.47
N PRO A 128 11.10 11.60 21.28
CA PRO A 128 10.91 10.23 20.83
C PRO A 128 12.23 9.57 20.48
N THR A 129 12.57 8.49 21.20
CA THR A 129 13.70 7.62 20.93
C THR A 129 13.23 6.18 20.82
N LEU A 130 13.20 5.62 19.60
CA LEU A 130 12.73 4.26 19.35
C LEU A 130 13.56 3.22 20.10
N LYS A 131 14.88 3.44 20.17
CA LYS A 131 15.80 2.57 20.93
C LYS A 131 15.34 2.38 22.38
N TYR A 132 14.90 3.45 23.03
CA TYR A 132 14.39 3.39 24.39
C TYR A 132 13.13 2.53 24.54
N LEU A 133 12.21 2.58 23.57
CA LEU A 133 11.01 1.73 23.60
C LEU A 133 11.35 0.25 23.40
N ILE A 134 12.35 -0.07 22.57
CA ILE A 134 12.85 -1.43 22.38
C ILE A 134 13.49 -1.96 23.67
N GLU A 135 14.33 -1.17 24.33
CA GLU A 135 14.92 -1.54 25.61
C GLU A 135 13.88 -1.82 26.70
N ILE A 136 12.79 -1.02 26.74
CA ILE A 136 11.67 -1.28 27.66
C ILE A 136 10.99 -2.61 27.29
N ASP A 137 10.72 -2.85 26.01
CA ASP A 137 10.05 -4.06 25.55
C ASP A 137 10.84 -5.33 25.92
N GLU A 138 12.15 -5.33 25.69
CA GLU A 138 13.06 -6.44 26.04
C GLU A 138 13.10 -6.69 27.55
N ARG A 139 13.19 -5.62 28.36
CA ARG A 139 13.18 -5.72 29.82
C ARG A 139 11.86 -6.25 30.36
N LEU A 140 10.74 -5.87 29.73
CA LEU A 140 9.43 -6.38 30.09
C LEU A 140 9.27 -7.85 29.72
N ASP A 141 9.86 -8.30 28.60
CA ASP A 141 9.87 -9.71 28.23
C ASP A 141 10.63 -10.55 29.27
N ALA A 142 11.85 -10.12 29.61
CA ALA A 142 12.66 -10.80 30.63
C ALA A 142 11.90 -10.90 31.97
N TRP A 143 11.32 -9.80 32.42
CA TRP A 143 10.54 -9.77 33.66
C TRP A 143 9.30 -10.68 33.62
N LEU A 144 8.55 -10.69 32.50
CA LEU A 144 7.38 -11.55 32.32
C LEU A 144 7.75 -13.04 32.30
N GLN A 145 8.95 -13.39 31.81
CA GLN A 145 9.48 -14.75 31.84
C GLN A 145 9.83 -15.17 33.27
N GLU A 146 10.53 -14.31 34.02
CA GLU A 146 10.90 -14.59 35.44
C GLU A 146 9.67 -14.80 36.31
N VAL A 147 8.67 -13.96 36.19
CA VAL A 147 7.43 -14.05 36.99
C VAL A 147 6.52 -15.20 36.54
N GLY A 148 6.86 -15.89 35.44
CA GLY A 148 6.04 -16.97 34.90
C GLY A 148 4.66 -16.50 34.43
N ALA A 149 4.51 -15.21 34.17
CA ALA A 149 3.24 -14.57 33.78
C ALA A 149 2.82 -14.90 32.35
N ILE A 150 3.64 -15.63 31.59
CA ILE A 150 3.31 -16.18 30.28
C ILE A 150 2.53 -17.49 30.46
N ARG A 151 1.39 -17.44 31.16
CA ARG A 151 0.51 -18.61 31.27
C ARG A 151 -0.47 -18.65 30.09
N LYS A 152 -0.48 -19.78 29.39
CA LYS A 152 -1.56 -20.16 28.48
C LYS A 152 -2.81 -20.46 29.34
N GLY A 153 -3.68 -19.50 29.54
CA GLY A 153 -4.96 -19.70 30.23
C GLY A 153 -5.43 -18.45 31.00
N ARG A 154 -6.70 -18.37 31.18
CA ARG A 154 -7.57 -17.38 31.86
C ARG A 154 -6.88 -16.14 32.45
N GLY A 155 -6.93 -15.04 31.68
CA GLY A 155 -6.55 -13.70 32.14
C GLY A 155 -5.17 -13.28 31.65
N ILE A 156 -5.12 -12.21 30.86
CA ILE A 156 -3.85 -11.59 30.42
C ILE A 156 -3.30 -10.78 31.60
N HIS A 157 -2.05 -11.05 31.99
CA HIS A 157 -1.37 -10.27 33.02
C HIS A 157 -1.37 -8.77 32.67
N PRO A 158 -1.64 -7.84 33.63
CA PRO A 158 -1.74 -6.41 33.33
C PRO A 158 -0.51 -5.84 32.60
N VAL A 159 0.70 -6.26 33.03
CA VAL A 159 1.95 -5.84 32.37
C VAL A 159 2.04 -6.36 30.93
N ALA A 160 1.60 -7.59 30.67
CA ALA A 160 1.57 -8.16 29.32
C ALA A 160 0.60 -7.40 28.38
N LYS A 161 -0.52 -6.92 28.94
CA LYS A 161 -1.45 -6.07 28.21
C LYS A 161 -0.81 -4.72 27.85
N LEU A 162 -0.21 -4.03 28.83
CA LEU A 162 0.47 -2.77 28.63
C LEU A 162 1.66 -2.90 27.65
N LYS A 163 2.42 -4.00 27.75
CA LYS A 163 3.49 -4.31 26.80
C LYS A 163 2.95 -4.43 25.36
N ARG A 164 1.86 -5.15 25.15
CA ARG A 164 1.23 -5.28 23.82
C ARG A 164 0.80 -3.93 23.27
N GLU A 165 0.20 -3.08 24.10
CA GLU A 165 -0.19 -1.73 23.71
C GLU A 165 1.04 -0.87 23.37
N LEU A 166 2.11 -0.94 24.17
CA LEU A 166 3.37 -0.25 23.90
C LEU A 166 3.99 -0.69 22.58
N GLY A 167 4.03 -2.00 22.32
CA GLY A 167 4.53 -2.58 21.06
C GLY A 167 3.73 -2.10 19.83
N SER A 168 2.41 -1.97 19.95
CA SER A 168 1.57 -1.41 18.88
C SER A 168 1.90 0.05 18.58
N VAL A 169 2.11 0.86 19.63
CA VAL A 169 2.49 2.26 19.49
C VAL A 169 3.91 2.40 18.94
N ALA A 170 4.84 1.55 19.39
CA ALA A 170 6.22 1.50 18.89
C ALA A 170 6.29 1.18 17.40
N LYS A 171 5.49 0.23 16.91
CA LYS A 171 5.35 -0.08 15.47
C LYS A 171 4.89 1.13 14.67
N SER A 172 3.92 1.89 15.18
CA SER A 172 3.45 3.12 14.52
C SER A 172 4.55 4.18 14.47
N LEU A 173 5.28 4.37 15.57
CA LEU A 173 6.39 5.31 15.64
C LEU A 173 7.55 4.92 14.71
N PHE A 174 7.84 3.62 14.60
CA PHE A 174 8.83 3.10 13.64
C PHE A 174 8.39 3.38 12.19
N SER A 175 7.12 3.13 11.86
CA SER A 175 6.58 3.45 10.53
C SER A 175 6.68 4.95 10.21
N TYR A 176 6.49 5.83 11.20
CA TYR A 176 6.64 7.27 10.99
C TYR A 176 8.11 7.69 10.84
N ALA A 177 9.04 7.02 11.52
CA ALA A 177 10.46 7.28 11.34
C ALA A 177 10.91 6.91 9.94
N LEU A 178 10.57 5.68 9.50
CA LEU A 178 10.85 5.20 8.14
C LEU A 178 10.19 6.11 7.08
N ALA A 179 8.93 6.48 7.29
CA ALA A 179 8.23 7.37 6.38
C ALA A 179 8.89 8.76 6.29
N LYS A 180 9.46 9.27 7.39
CA LYS A 180 10.18 10.53 7.37
C LYS A 180 11.45 10.45 6.53
N ASP A 181 12.17 9.34 6.61
CA ASP A 181 13.41 9.13 5.85
C ASP A 181 13.10 9.00 4.33
N ILE A 182 12.02 8.27 3.97
CA ILE A 182 11.57 8.15 2.57
C ILE A 182 11.02 9.47 2.02
N LEU A 183 10.28 10.23 2.84
CA LEU A 183 9.69 11.51 2.40
C LEU A 183 10.74 12.52 1.96
N GLY A 184 11.87 12.62 2.68
CA GLY A 184 12.83 13.69 2.45
C GLY A 184 12.12 15.06 2.43
N GLU A 185 12.20 15.76 1.30
CA GLU A 185 11.52 17.07 1.08
C GLU A 185 10.11 16.92 0.48
N ARG A 186 9.69 15.71 0.10
CA ARG A 186 8.38 15.45 -0.53
C ARG A 186 7.24 15.59 0.48
N ASN A 187 6.06 15.99 -0.01
CA ASN A 187 4.86 16.10 0.83
C ASN A 187 4.17 14.76 1.11
N SER A 188 4.35 13.77 0.23
CA SER A 188 3.76 12.44 0.34
C SER A 188 4.49 11.43 -0.52
N PHE A 189 4.31 10.14 -0.22
CA PHE A 189 4.72 9.02 -1.07
C PHE A 189 3.68 7.89 -0.99
N SER A 190 3.67 7.01 -2.00
CA SER A 190 2.85 5.79 -1.98
C SER A 190 3.59 4.67 -1.25
N LYS A 191 2.88 3.88 -0.43
CA LYS A 191 3.47 2.70 0.21
C LYS A 191 3.82 1.59 -0.79
N THR A 192 3.14 1.56 -1.92
CA THR A 192 3.31 0.55 -2.96
C THR A 192 4.37 0.93 -3.98
N ASP A 193 4.73 2.23 -4.03
CA ASP A 193 5.73 2.80 -4.94
C ASP A 193 6.36 4.01 -4.23
N PRO A 194 7.41 3.79 -3.43
CA PRO A 194 8.03 4.83 -2.60
C PRO A 194 8.98 5.75 -3.35
N ASP A 195 9.32 5.46 -4.63
CA ASP A 195 10.28 6.20 -5.47
C ASP A 195 9.71 7.46 -6.12
#